data_fb60bc1ad6314aa211f27e2efa408e24
#
_entry.id   fb60bc1ad6314aa211f27e2efa408e24
#
_cell.length_a   1.000
_cell.length_b   1.000
_cell.length_c   1.000
_cell.angle_alpha   90.00
_cell.angle_beta   90.00
_cell.angle_gamma   90.00
#
_symmetry.space_group_name_H-M   'P 1'
#
loop_
_entity.id
_entity.type
_entity.pdbx_description
1 polymer ?
#
loop_
_entity_poly.entity_id
_entity_poly.type
_entity_poly.pdbx_seq_one_letter_code
_entity_poly.pdbx_strand_id
1 'polypeptide(L)'
;DEFEHLKDINDEMKDEEVWEYAKRKDLTIISKDSDFSNRIIVSNPPPKVIHIKIGNVSLKELHRICSSLWEDVMKLNQDYKLVNVFRDRIEGIK
;
A
#
# COMPACT_ATOMS: atom_id res chain seq x y z
N ASP A 1 -15.30 1.54 -3.56
CA ASP A 1 -13.92 1.18 -3.75
C ASP A 1 -13.36 0.54 -2.47
N GLU A 2 -12.67 -0.56 -2.62
CA GLU A 2 -12.15 -1.29 -1.47
C GLU A 2 -10.94 -0.61 -0.83
N PHE A 3 -10.31 0.31 -1.54
CA PHE A 3 -9.07 0.92 -1.09
C PHE A 3 -9.19 2.43 -1.05
N GLU A 4 -8.61 3.00 -0.01
CA GLU A 4 -8.55 4.45 0.15
C GLU A 4 -7.11 4.88 0.26
N HIS A 5 -6.76 5.98 -0.40
CA HIS A 5 -5.46 6.62 -0.26
C HIS A 5 -5.58 7.65 0.85
N LEU A 6 -5.35 7.22 2.08
CA LEU A 6 -5.59 8.07 3.24
C LEU A 6 -4.80 9.37 3.24
N LYS A 7 -3.59 9.35 2.71
CA LYS A 7 -2.79 10.56 2.60
C LYS A 7 -3.38 11.54 1.59
N ASP A 8 -3.97 11.02 0.52
CA ASP A 8 -4.60 11.87 -0.48
C ASP A 8 -5.89 12.48 0.05
N ILE A 9 -6.53 11.80 0.99
CA ILE A 9 -7.77 12.27 1.60
C ILE A 9 -7.47 13.35 2.64
N ASN A 10 -6.39 13.17 3.41
CA ASN A 10 -6.03 14.11 4.45
C ASN A 10 -4.52 14.18 4.63
N ASP A 11 -3.89 15.13 3.96
CA ASP A 11 -2.44 15.32 3.99
C ASP A 11 -1.90 15.66 5.37
N GLU A 12 -2.74 16.19 6.24
CA GLU A 12 -2.33 16.59 7.58
C GLU A 12 -2.34 15.43 8.57
N MET A 13 -2.90 14.30 8.16
CA MET A 13 -2.98 13.13 9.03
C MET A 13 -1.59 12.54 9.25
N LYS A 14 -1.22 12.38 10.50
CA LYS A 14 0.06 11.79 10.87
C LYS A 14 0.06 10.29 10.60
N ASP A 15 1.24 9.72 10.39
CA ASP A 15 1.36 8.30 10.08
C ASP A 15 0.70 7.42 11.14
N GLU A 16 0.81 7.77 12.40
CA GLU A 16 0.17 7.02 13.48
C GLU A 16 -1.35 7.06 13.35
N GLU A 17 -1.89 8.21 12.99
CA GLU A 17 -3.33 8.37 12.81
C GLU A 17 -3.83 7.58 11.59
N VAL A 18 -3.05 7.59 10.51
CA VAL A 18 -3.37 6.81 9.31
C VAL A 18 -3.42 5.33 9.66
N TRP A 19 -2.41 4.86 10.38
CA TRP A 19 -2.32 3.46 10.79
C TRP A 19 -3.53 3.04 11.62
N GLU A 20 -3.85 3.81 12.66
CA GLU A 20 -4.96 3.49 13.55
C GLU A 20 -6.31 3.56 12.85
N TYR A 21 -6.47 4.55 11.97
CA TYR A 21 -7.69 4.66 11.18
C TYR A 21 -7.88 3.45 10.27
N ALA A 22 -6.83 3.07 9.55
CA ALA A 22 -6.89 1.93 8.64
C ALA A 22 -7.13 0.62 9.40
N LYS A 23 -6.50 0.49 10.55
CA LYS A 23 -6.69 -0.70 11.39
C LYS A 23 -8.13 -0.82 11.87
N ARG A 24 -8.69 0.28 12.33
CA ARG A 24 -10.07 0.30 12.86
C ARG A 24 -11.10 0.03 11.76
N LYS A 25 -10.83 0.50 10.55
CA LYS A 25 -11.74 0.34 9.43
C LYS A 25 -11.43 -0.88 8.56
N ASP A 26 -10.41 -1.65 8.93
CA ASP A 26 -9.95 -2.82 8.16
C ASP A 26 -9.63 -2.45 6.70
N LEU A 27 -8.88 -1.35 6.54
CA LEU A 27 -8.47 -0.87 5.23
C LEU A 27 -7.05 -1.30 4.92
N THR A 28 -6.68 -1.24 3.65
CA THR A 28 -5.31 -1.46 3.20
C THR A 28 -4.68 -0.11 2.91
N ILE A 29 -3.49 0.13 3.46
CA ILE A 29 -2.74 1.36 3.23
C ILE A 29 -1.91 1.21 1.96
N ILE A 30 -2.06 2.16 1.04
CA ILE A 30 -1.25 2.21 -0.18
C ILE A 30 -0.34 3.44 -0.07
N SER A 31 0.97 3.23 -0.07
CA SER A 31 1.90 4.31 0.15
C SER A 31 3.23 4.08 -0.55
N LYS A 32 3.93 5.16 -0.85
CA LYS A 32 5.30 5.12 -1.36
C LYS A 32 6.31 5.21 -0.21
N ASP A 33 5.86 5.52 1.01
CA ASP A 33 6.72 5.61 2.18
C ASP A 33 7.06 4.25 2.75
N SER A 34 8.31 4.05 3.13
CA SER A 34 8.74 2.80 3.74
C SER A 34 8.29 2.64 5.19
N ASP A 35 7.83 3.73 5.82
CA ASP A 35 7.42 3.68 7.23
C ASP A 35 6.31 2.68 7.48
N PHE A 36 5.31 2.63 6.60
CA PHE A 36 4.20 1.70 6.77
C PHE A 36 4.63 0.24 6.50
N SER A 37 5.47 0.02 5.48
CA SER A 37 5.95 -1.32 5.20
C SER A 37 6.84 -1.84 6.32
N ASN A 38 7.70 -0.99 6.87
CA ASN A 38 8.54 -1.38 8.00
C ASN A 38 7.70 -1.72 9.22
N ARG A 39 6.63 -0.98 9.44
CA ARG A 39 5.75 -1.21 10.58
C ARG A 39 4.97 -2.52 10.45
N ILE A 40 4.45 -2.83 9.26
CA ILE A 40 3.67 -4.05 9.10
C ILE A 40 4.53 -5.31 9.20
N ILE A 41 5.81 -5.21 8.84
CA ILE A 41 6.72 -6.37 8.95
C ILE A 41 6.79 -6.88 10.39
N VAL A 42 6.73 -5.99 11.37
CA VAL A 42 6.79 -6.35 12.79
C VAL A 42 5.42 -6.34 13.46
N SER A 43 4.36 -6.25 12.68
CA SER A 43 3.00 -6.16 13.21
C SER A 43 2.11 -7.23 12.58
N ASN A 44 0.86 -7.27 13.01
CA ASN A 44 -0.15 -8.15 12.44
C ASN A 44 -1.24 -7.32 11.76
N PRO A 45 -1.75 -7.77 10.61
CA PRO A 45 -2.86 -7.07 9.98
C PRO A 45 -4.13 -7.17 10.86
N PRO A 46 -5.14 -6.31 10.73
CA PRO A 46 -5.10 -5.11 9.89
C PRO A 46 -4.26 -4.00 10.50
N PRO A 47 -3.84 -3.04 9.73
CA PRO A 47 -4.05 -2.88 8.30
C PRO A 47 -3.00 -3.65 7.50
N LYS A 48 -3.37 -4.06 6.29
CA LYS A 48 -2.39 -4.55 5.33
C LYS A 48 -1.78 -3.36 4.60
N VAL A 49 -0.64 -3.56 3.97
CA VAL A 49 0.09 -2.46 3.32
C VAL A 49 0.48 -2.86 1.91
N ILE A 50 0.26 -1.95 0.97
CA ILE A 50 0.77 -2.06 -0.39
C ILE A 50 1.79 -0.93 -0.54
N HIS A 51 3.05 -1.30 -0.69
CA HIS A 51 4.15 -0.35 -0.80
C HIS A 51 4.59 -0.22 -2.25
N ILE A 52 4.43 0.99 -2.80
CA ILE A 52 4.80 1.28 -4.19
C ILE A 52 6.28 1.63 -4.22
N LYS A 53 7.10 0.71 -4.71
CA LYS A 53 8.56 0.87 -4.80
C LYS A 53 9.00 1.16 -6.23
N ILE A 54 8.26 2.00 -6.91
CA ILE A 54 8.59 2.47 -8.24
C ILE A 54 9.27 3.82 -8.07
N GLY A 55 10.46 3.97 -8.66
CA GLY A 55 11.23 5.19 -8.50
C GLY A 55 10.57 6.41 -9.12
N ASN A 56 11.37 7.43 -9.42
CA ASN A 56 10.85 8.67 -10.01
C ASN A 56 10.32 8.43 -11.40
N VAL A 57 9.00 8.46 -11.53
CA VAL A 57 8.32 8.35 -12.82
C VAL A 57 7.22 9.40 -12.84
N SER A 58 6.75 9.74 -14.04
CA SER A 58 5.63 10.66 -14.17
C SER A 58 4.37 10.02 -13.57
N LEU A 59 3.40 10.85 -13.23
CA LEU A 59 2.13 10.37 -12.70
C LEU A 59 1.42 9.43 -13.68
N LYS A 60 1.51 9.77 -14.96
CA LYS A 60 0.93 8.96 -16.02
C LYS A 60 1.57 7.59 -16.10
N GLU A 61 2.91 7.54 -16.01
CA GLU A 61 3.66 6.29 -16.04
C GLU A 61 3.35 5.44 -14.81
N LEU A 62 3.30 6.06 -13.64
CA LEU A 62 2.94 5.37 -12.41
C LEU A 62 1.55 4.74 -12.51
N HIS A 63 0.60 5.50 -13.02
CA HIS A 63 -0.77 5.01 -13.18
C HIS A 63 -0.81 3.82 -14.14
N ARG A 64 -0.07 3.89 -15.24
CA ARG A 64 -0.01 2.80 -16.21
C ARG A 64 0.55 1.51 -15.59
N ILE A 65 1.65 1.64 -14.85
CA ILE A 65 2.29 0.49 -14.20
C ILE A 65 1.35 -0.13 -13.17
N CYS A 66 0.79 0.69 -12.31
CA CYS A 66 -0.12 0.20 -11.27
C CYS A 66 -1.36 -0.46 -11.87
N SER A 67 -1.91 0.12 -12.93
CA SER A 67 -3.11 -0.45 -13.57
C SER A 67 -2.82 -1.82 -14.18
N SER A 68 -1.64 -2.00 -14.78
CA SER A 68 -1.30 -3.26 -15.41
C SER A 68 -1.05 -4.38 -14.41
N LEU A 69 -0.64 -4.05 -13.20
CA LEU A 69 -0.32 -5.02 -12.15
C LEU A 69 -1.43 -5.17 -11.10
N TRP A 70 -2.45 -4.33 -11.18
CA TRP A 70 -3.40 -4.20 -10.08
C TRP A 70 -4.13 -5.50 -9.74
N GLU A 71 -4.52 -6.27 -10.73
CA GLU A 71 -5.21 -7.53 -10.50
C GLU A 71 -4.35 -8.48 -9.68
N ASP A 72 -3.06 -8.57 -10.01
CA ASP A 72 -2.13 -9.42 -9.28
C ASP A 72 -1.86 -8.88 -7.87
N VAL A 73 -1.78 -7.55 -7.73
CA VAL A 73 -1.63 -6.92 -6.42
C VAL A 73 -2.79 -7.28 -5.51
N MET A 74 -4.01 -7.23 -6.05
CA MET A 74 -5.21 -7.58 -5.27
C MET A 74 -5.19 -9.03 -4.82
N LYS A 75 -4.75 -9.92 -5.67
CA LYS A 75 -4.65 -11.34 -5.31
C LYS A 75 -3.65 -11.56 -4.18
N LEU A 76 -2.49 -10.95 -4.28
CA LEU A 76 -1.49 -11.07 -3.22
C LEU A 76 -1.95 -10.42 -1.92
N ASN A 77 -2.68 -9.33 -2.02
CA ASN A 77 -3.14 -8.63 -0.82
C ASN A 77 -4.10 -9.48 0.03
N GLN A 78 -4.74 -10.46 -0.56
CA GLN A 78 -5.62 -11.35 0.20
C GLN A 78 -4.84 -12.27 1.13
N ASP A 79 -3.65 -12.68 0.73
CA ASP A 79 -2.88 -13.69 1.46
C ASP A 79 -1.68 -13.15 2.21
N TYR A 80 -1.23 -11.94 1.88
CA TYR A 80 -0.01 -11.37 2.43
C TYR A 80 -0.29 -10.05 3.13
N LYS A 81 0.41 -9.79 4.23
CA LYS A 81 0.23 -8.55 4.98
C LYS A 81 0.91 -7.36 4.30
N LEU A 82 1.88 -7.61 3.45
CA LEU A 82 2.61 -6.57 2.73
C LEU A 82 2.78 -7.00 1.29
N VAL A 83 2.45 -6.10 0.36
CA VAL A 83 2.73 -6.31 -1.05
C VAL A 83 3.62 -5.17 -1.52
N ASN A 84 4.80 -5.51 -2.04
CA ASN A 84 5.72 -4.54 -2.63
C ASN A 84 5.50 -4.52 -4.13
N VAL A 85 5.25 -3.34 -4.68
CA VAL A 85 5.01 -3.16 -6.11
C VAL A 85 6.23 -2.51 -6.75
N PHE A 86 6.89 -3.26 -7.61
CA PHE A 86 8.04 -2.77 -8.37
C PHE A 86 7.60 -2.46 -9.80
N ARG A 87 8.50 -1.87 -10.56
CA ARG A 87 8.20 -1.50 -11.94
C ARG A 87 7.88 -2.71 -12.81
N ASP A 88 8.53 -3.84 -12.56
CA ASP A 88 8.45 -5.04 -13.39
C ASP A 88 7.90 -6.28 -12.67
N ARG A 89 7.60 -6.17 -11.38
CA ARG A 89 7.10 -7.31 -10.61
C ARG A 89 6.42 -6.86 -9.33
N ILE A 90 5.79 -7.81 -8.67
CA ILE A 90 5.23 -7.60 -7.33
C ILE A 90 5.75 -8.71 -6.41
N GLU A 91 5.74 -8.43 -5.12
CA GLU A 91 6.28 -9.35 -4.12
C GLU A 91 5.39 -9.33 -2.88
N GLY A 92 4.97 -10.50 -2.41
CA GLY A 92 4.15 -10.61 -1.20
C GLY A 92 4.99 -11.05 -0.02
N ILE A 93 4.74 -10.48 1.15
CA ILE A 93 5.42 -10.81 2.40
C ILE A 93 4.37 -11.13 3.46
N LYS A 94 4.47 -12.32 4.02
CA LYS A 94 3.58 -12.76 5.10
C LYS A 94 4.00 -12.24 6.45
#